data_48c356018fe0a32c9d8ba68b3cda93a0
#
_entry.id   48c356018fe0a32c9d8ba68b3cda93a0
#
_cell.length_a   1.000
_cell.length_b   1.000
_cell.length_c   1.000
_cell.angle_alpha   90.00
_cell.angle_beta   90.00
_cell.angle_gamma   90.00
#
_symmetry.space_group_name_H-M   'P 1'
#
loop_
_entity.id
_entity.type
_entity.pdbx_description
1 polymer ?
#
loop_
_entity_poly.entity_id
_entity_poly.type
_entity_poly.pdbx_seq_one_letter_code
_entity_poly.pdbx_strand_id
1 'polypeptide(L)'
;KLLISIGISIGLLGVLIHFTLASAEPSLWSSLISALLAFPLAYLLLYFVASLIRTLLQSLRYRMLLYTSEEKVPTLFHIYLVTLSRNMFVDMLPARLGELSYIAMLNRGYKVSGESCVSSLAISFVFDLIALGVLMSILLVLQAVGGDFQSWMAGVVLVLILLILFLIFLLYPATALVNRVIGRIAWLQRGLAGKVSNLLLRIERALDDSRKAGITGRLLGLSVGVRAAKYFGLYCLFVGVAAQFPEMSTSIAQVLPALISAEAGASLPVPAFMGFGTYEAGGTPVSYTHLTLPTS
;
A
#
# COMPACT_ATOMS: atom_id res chain seq x y z
N LYS A 1 9.87 -3.09 22.64
CA LYS A 1 9.35 -3.36 21.28
C LYS A 1 10.06 -2.51 20.23
N LEU A 2 10.20 -1.18 20.43
CA LEU A 2 10.90 -0.28 19.50
C LEU A 2 12.38 -0.70 19.31
N LEU A 3 13.11 -0.98 20.39
CA LEU A 3 14.51 -1.42 20.34
C LEU A 3 14.68 -2.75 19.59
N ILE A 4 13.75 -3.68 19.76
CA ILE A 4 13.75 -4.95 19.01
C ILE A 4 13.54 -4.69 17.51
N SER A 5 12.60 -3.82 17.17
CA SER A 5 12.32 -3.42 15.78
C SER A 5 13.53 -2.75 15.13
N ILE A 6 14.18 -1.81 15.84
CA ILE A 6 15.43 -1.18 15.38
C ILE A 6 16.53 -2.24 15.18
N GLY A 7 16.68 -3.16 16.14
CA GLY A 7 17.67 -4.23 16.05
C GLY A 7 17.44 -5.15 14.83
N ILE A 8 16.19 -5.54 14.56
CA ILE A 8 15.83 -6.33 13.38
C ILE A 8 16.12 -5.57 12.09
N SER A 9 15.77 -4.29 12.02
CA SER A 9 16.02 -3.47 10.83
C SER A 9 17.51 -3.29 10.56
N ILE A 10 18.30 -3.00 11.60
CA ILE A 10 19.76 -2.89 11.48
C ILE A 10 20.36 -4.23 11.07
N GLY A 11 19.88 -5.35 11.65
CA GLY A 11 20.32 -6.69 11.30
C GLY A 11 20.03 -7.03 9.84
N LEU A 12 18.80 -6.81 9.37
CA LEU A 12 18.40 -7.05 7.97
C LEU A 12 19.19 -6.16 7.01
N LEU A 13 19.31 -4.87 7.32
CA LEU A 13 20.09 -3.94 6.52
C LEU A 13 21.57 -4.33 6.50
N GLY A 14 22.14 -4.71 7.65
CA GLY A 14 23.52 -5.18 7.74
C GLY A 14 23.77 -6.46 6.93
N VAL A 15 22.84 -7.43 6.95
CA VAL A 15 22.90 -8.63 6.14
C VAL A 15 22.84 -8.29 4.64
N LEU A 16 21.92 -7.44 4.23
CA LEU A 16 21.81 -7.00 2.81
C LEU A 16 23.06 -6.26 2.36
N ILE A 17 23.56 -5.32 3.17
CA ILE A 17 24.82 -4.60 2.89
C ILE A 17 25.98 -5.59 2.81
N HIS A 18 26.09 -6.55 3.72
CA HIS A 18 27.17 -7.54 3.71
C HIS A 18 27.13 -8.37 2.43
N PHE A 19 25.96 -8.89 2.03
CA PHE A 19 25.82 -9.65 0.78
C PHE A 19 26.11 -8.81 -0.45
N THR A 20 25.66 -7.55 -0.48
CA THR A 20 25.91 -6.63 -1.58
C THR A 20 27.39 -6.25 -1.67
N LEU A 21 28.05 -5.99 -0.53
CA LEU A 21 29.47 -5.62 -0.49
C LEU A 21 30.40 -6.82 -0.70
N ALA A 22 30.00 -8.02 -0.27
CA ALA A 22 30.80 -9.24 -0.51
C ALA A 22 30.88 -9.58 -2.02
N SER A 23 29.92 -9.08 -2.80
CA SER A 23 29.85 -9.28 -4.25
C SER A 23 30.32 -8.07 -5.05
N ALA A 24 30.72 -6.96 -4.40
CA ALA A 24 30.87 -5.65 -5.00
C ALA A 24 32.31 -5.14 -4.96
N GLU A 25 32.72 -4.47 -6.03
CA GLU A 25 33.95 -3.71 -6.07
C GLU A 25 33.97 -2.51 -5.11
N PRO A 26 35.16 -2.11 -4.60
CA PRO A 26 35.31 -0.95 -3.68
C PRO A 26 34.76 0.37 -4.22
N SER A 27 34.54 0.46 -5.53
CA SER A 27 34.00 1.63 -6.23
C SER A 27 32.52 1.89 -6.00
N LEU A 28 31.75 0.93 -5.47
CA LEU A 28 30.29 1.06 -5.32
C LEU A 28 29.84 2.18 -4.38
N TRP A 29 30.56 2.42 -3.28
CA TRP A 29 30.23 3.52 -2.36
C TRP A 29 30.39 4.88 -3.02
N SER A 30 31.48 5.08 -3.75
CA SER A 30 31.70 6.33 -4.49
C SER A 30 30.65 6.51 -5.60
N SER A 31 30.26 5.43 -6.28
CA SER A 31 29.22 5.46 -7.31
C SER A 31 27.83 5.76 -6.71
N LEU A 32 27.47 5.20 -5.55
CA LEU A 32 26.22 5.51 -4.86
C LEU A 32 26.16 6.97 -4.40
N ILE A 33 27.25 7.47 -3.79
CA ILE A 33 27.30 8.87 -3.34
C ILE A 33 27.22 9.81 -4.54
N SER A 34 27.95 9.55 -5.62
CA SER A 34 27.90 10.35 -6.83
C SER A 34 26.52 10.33 -7.49
N ALA A 35 25.84 9.17 -7.53
CA ALA A 35 24.48 9.05 -8.01
C ALA A 35 23.48 9.85 -7.18
N LEU A 36 23.64 9.85 -5.85
CA LEU A 36 22.78 10.64 -4.96
C LEU A 36 23.01 12.16 -5.16
N LEU A 37 24.25 12.58 -5.32
CA LEU A 37 24.59 14.00 -5.55
C LEU A 37 24.19 14.49 -6.94
N ALA A 38 24.24 13.61 -7.94
CA ALA A 38 23.84 13.89 -9.30
C ALA A 38 22.34 13.66 -9.57
N PHE A 39 21.55 13.32 -8.53
CA PHE A 39 20.12 13.03 -8.69
C PHE A 39 19.37 14.24 -9.27
N PRO A 40 18.63 14.08 -10.39
CA PRO A 40 17.97 15.20 -11.03
C PRO A 40 16.81 15.73 -10.17
N LEU A 41 16.88 16.99 -9.74
CA LEU A 41 15.90 17.65 -8.89
C LEU A 41 14.46 17.55 -9.46
N ALA A 42 14.31 17.52 -10.77
CA ALA A 42 13.01 17.40 -11.43
C ALA A 42 12.26 16.14 -11.00
N TYR A 43 12.92 14.99 -10.89
CA TYR A 43 12.26 13.74 -10.44
C TYR A 43 11.89 13.79 -8.96
N LEU A 44 12.69 14.47 -8.13
CA LEU A 44 12.36 14.70 -6.72
C LEU A 44 11.12 15.59 -6.57
N LEU A 45 11.02 16.64 -7.37
CA LEU A 45 9.86 17.52 -7.40
C LEU A 45 8.61 16.78 -7.89
N LEU A 46 8.73 15.95 -8.94
CA LEU A 46 7.62 15.12 -9.42
C LEU A 46 7.13 14.14 -8.34
N TYR A 47 8.06 13.48 -7.64
CA TYR A 47 7.69 12.63 -6.50
C TYR A 47 6.97 13.40 -5.41
N PHE A 48 7.46 14.58 -5.05
CA PHE A 48 6.84 15.43 -4.03
C PHE A 48 5.42 15.83 -4.43
N VAL A 49 5.22 16.30 -5.66
CA VAL A 49 3.89 16.66 -6.18
C VAL A 49 2.97 15.44 -6.20
N ALA A 50 3.46 14.30 -6.68
CA ALA A 50 2.68 13.05 -6.69
C ALA A 50 2.28 12.62 -5.27
N SER A 51 3.16 12.79 -4.27
CA SER A 51 2.89 12.49 -2.86
C SER A 51 1.83 13.42 -2.26
N LEU A 52 1.85 14.72 -2.61
CA LEU A 52 0.81 15.67 -2.20
C LEU A 52 -0.55 15.31 -2.83
N ILE A 53 -0.57 15.01 -4.13
CA ILE A 53 -1.79 14.57 -4.84
C ILE A 53 -2.33 13.28 -4.22
N ARG A 54 -1.48 12.28 -3.98
CA ARG A 54 -1.85 11.05 -3.28
C ARG A 54 -2.53 11.34 -1.95
N THR A 55 -1.91 12.19 -1.11
CA THR A 55 -2.43 12.54 0.20
C THR A 55 -3.76 13.29 0.11
N LEU A 56 -3.92 14.15 -0.89
CA LEU A 56 -5.18 14.85 -1.14
C LEU A 56 -6.31 13.89 -1.54
N LEU A 57 -6.06 12.99 -2.50
CA LEU A 57 -7.03 11.97 -2.93
C LEU A 57 -7.43 11.05 -1.77
N GLN A 58 -6.46 10.64 -0.94
CA GLN A 58 -6.70 9.85 0.26
C GLN A 58 -7.55 10.60 1.27
N SER A 59 -7.32 11.88 1.46
CA SER A 59 -8.08 12.75 2.36
C SER A 59 -9.52 12.96 1.88
N LEU A 60 -9.71 13.13 0.57
CA LEU A 60 -11.04 13.19 -0.04
C LEU A 60 -11.82 11.90 0.21
N ARG A 61 -11.18 10.74 0.03
CA ARG A 61 -11.76 9.43 0.28
C ARG A 61 -12.17 9.27 1.76
N TYR A 62 -11.30 9.60 2.70
CA TYR A 62 -11.64 9.55 4.13
C TYR A 62 -12.80 10.48 4.47
N ARG A 63 -12.79 11.70 3.95
CA ARG A 63 -13.89 12.64 4.16
C ARG A 63 -15.22 12.11 3.64
N MET A 64 -15.25 11.51 2.44
CA MET A 64 -16.45 10.89 1.90
C MET A 64 -16.97 9.76 2.79
N LEU A 65 -16.08 8.91 3.31
CA LEU A 65 -16.45 7.82 4.20
C LEU A 65 -16.97 8.32 5.56
N LEU A 66 -16.37 9.38 6.10
CA LEU A 66 -16.85 9.97 7.35
C LEU A 66 -18.24 10.62 7.19
N TYR A 67 -18.54 11.22 6.04
CA TYR A 67 -19.88 11.80 5.79
C TYR A 67 -21.00 10.75 5.76
N THR A 68 -20.71 9.49 5.55
CA THR A 68 -21.74 8.43 5.62
C THR A 68 -22.06 7.99 7.03
N SER A 69 -21.20 8.32 8.01
CA SER A 69 -21.28 7.79 9.39
C SER A 69 -21.39 8.89 10.45
N GLU A 70 -21.11 10.15 10.10
CA GLU A 70 -21.03 11.26 11.06
C GLU A 70 -21.79 12.48 10.57
N GLU A 71 -22.54 13.13 11.47
CA GLU A 71 -23.25 14.38 11.14
C GLU A 71 -22.29 15.57 10.98
N LYS A 72 -21.19 15.56 11.75
CA LYS A 72 -20.19 16.63 11.75
C LYS A 72 -18.83 16.08 11.34
N VAL A 73 -18.43 16.38 10.10
CA VAL A 73 -17.14 15.97 9.56
C VAL A 73 -16.18 17.14 9.50
N PRO A 74 -14.91 17.00 9.92
CA PRO A 74 -13.90 18.03 9.83
C PRO A 74 -13.73 18.56 8.40
N THR A 75 -13.22 19.79 8.25
CA THR A 75 -12.94 20.36 6.92
C THR A 75 -11.89 19.52 6.18
N LEU A 76 -11.89 19.60 4.86
CA LEU A 76 -10.92 18.86 4.04
C LEU A 76 -9.47 19.16 4.46
N PHE A 77 -9.18 20.42 4.78
CA PHE A 77 -7.84 20.82 5.22
C PHE A 77 -7.40 20.10 6.52
N HIS A 78 -8.30 20.00 7.51
CA HIS A 78 -7.99 19.27 8.74
C HIS A 78 -7.79 17.76 8.49
N ILE A 79 -8.65 17.15 7.65
CA ILE A 79 -8.48 15.74 7.28
C ILE A 79 -7.19 15.54 6.48
N TYR A 80 -6.80 16.50 5.64
CA TYR A 80 -5.53 16.46 4.91
C TYR A 80 -4.33 16.47 5.86
N LEU A 81 -4.32 17.36 6.85
CA LEU A 81 -3.26 17.40 7.87
C LEU A 81 -3.19 16.11 8.69
N VAL A 82 -4.35 15.59 9.10
CA VAL A 82 -4.43 14.29 9.82
C VAL A 82 -3.90 13.15 8.94
N THR A 83 -4.25 13.14 7.65
CA THR A 83 -3.80 12.11 6.71
C THR A 83 -2.29 12.20 6.45
N LEU A 84 -1.77 13.42 6.32
CA LEU A 84 -0.33 13.67 6.16
C LEU A 84 0.45 13.16 7.38
N SER A 85 0.01 13.53 8.58
CA SER A 85 0.61 13.06 9.83
C SER A 85 0.50 11.55 9.99
N ARG A 86 -0.65 10.96 9.66
CA ARG A 86 -0.84 9.49 9.66
C ARG A 86 0.16 8.82 8.73
N ASN A 87 0.33 9.30 7.49
CA ASN A 87 1.26 8.71 6.53
C ASN A 87 2.69 8.72 7.10
N MET A 88 3.12 9.85 7.68
CA MET A 88 4.41 9.94 8.36
C MET A 88 4.56 8.90 9.49
N PHE A 89 3.54 8.75 10.35
CA PHE A 89 3.59 7.78 11.44
C PHE A 89 3.53 6.32 10.95
N VAL A 90 2.81 6.03 9.86
CA VAL A 90 2.78 4.68 9.25
C VAL A 90 4.14 4.30 8.70
N ASP A 91 4.85 5.27 8.11
CA ASP A 91 6.18 5.03 7.55
C ASP A 91 7.26 4.92 8.65
N MET A 92 7.10 5.65 9.78
CA MET A 92 8.08 5.65 10.89
C MET A 92 7.87 4.52 11.90
N LEU A 93 6.62 4.11 12.16
CA LEU A 93 6.32 3.15 13.22
C LEU A 93 6.24 1.71 12.67
N PRO A 94 6.82 0.74 13.38
CA PRO A 94 6.77 -0.65 12.97
C PRO A 94 5.34 -1.20 13.01
N ALA A 95 5.11 -2.27 12.22
CA ALA A 95 3.84 -3.00 12.19
C ALA A 95 2.60 -2.11 11.93
N ARG A 96 2.77 -1.01 11.16
CA ARG A 96 1.70 -0.06 10.82
C ARG A 96 0.96 0.54 12.02
N LEU A 97 1.60 0.62 13.18
CA LEU A 97 1.00 1.26 14.36
C LEU A 97 0.61 2.73 14.12
N GLY A 98 1.20 3.36 13.11
CA GLY A 98 0.82 4.70 12.65
C GLY A 98 -0.65 4.84 12.25
N GLU A 99 -1.34 3.75 11.87
CA GLU A 99 -2.79 3.77 11.61
C GLU A 99 -3.60 4.24 12.83
N LEU A 100 -3.13 3.92 14.04
CA LEU A 100 -3.77 4.35 15.28
C LEU A 100 -3.69 5.87 15.49
N SER A 101 -2.69 6.54 14.88
CA SER A 101 -2.57 8.00 14.95
C SER A 101 -3.74 8.70 14.28
N TYR A 102 -4.23 8.17 13.17
CA TYR A 102 -5.43 8.68 12.49
C TYR A 102 -6.65 8.66 13.40
N ILE A 103 -6.89 7.52 14.06
CA ILE A 103 -8.01 7.36 15.01
C ILE A 103 -7.86 8.33 16.18
N ALA A 104 -6.65 8.39 16.76
CA ALA A 104 -6.38 9.25 17.92
C ALA A 104 -6.56 10.73 17.59
N MET A 105 -6.05 11.19 16.44
CA MET A 105 -6.17 12.60 16.02
C MET A 105 -7.61 13.00 15.70
N LEU A 106 -8.37 12.17 14.99
CA LEU A 106 -9.77 12.46 14.68
C LEU A 106 -10.67 12.37 15.92
N ASN A 107 -10.49 11.35 16.75
CA ASN A 107 -11.32 11.18 17.92
C ASN A 107 -11.06 12.25 18.99
N ARG A 108 -9.78 12.49 19.35
CA ARG A 108 -9.43 13.47 20.39
C ARG A 108 -9.50 14.91 19.89
N GLY A 109 -9.05 15.17 18.66
CA GLY A 109 -8.97 16.52 18.10
C GLY A 109 -10.30 17.05 17.57
N TYR A 110 -11.08 16.17 16.93
CA TYR A 110 -12.30 16.58 16.22
C TYR A 110 -13.58 15.88 16.72
N LYS A 111 -13.50 15.07 17.77
CA LYS A 111 -14.62 14.34 18.40
C LYS A 111 -15.38 13.41 17.42
N VAL A 112 -14.70 12.96 16.36
CA VAL A 112 -15.24 11.93 15.48
C VAL A 112 -15.26 10.60 16.22
N SER A 113 -16.31 9.79 16.06
CA SER A 113 -16.41 8.52 16.78
C SER A 113 -15.26 7.58 16.39
N GLY A 114 -14.68 6.88 17.34
CA GLY A 114 -13.63 5.91 17.07
C GLY A 114 -14.09 4.80 16.13
N GLU A 115 -15.39 4.50 16.16
CA GLU A 115 -16.02 3.51 15.29
C GLU A 115 -16.01 3.94 13.83
N SER A 116 -16.39 5.18 13.52
CA SER A 116 -16.35 5.76 12.20
C SER A 116 -14.92 5.87 11.65
N CYS A 117 -13.96 6.20 12.52
CA CYS A 117 -12.54 6.21 12.15
C CYS A 117 -12.05 4.82 11.74
N VAL A 118 -12.35 3.78 12.52
CA VAL A 118 -11.96 2.39 12.21
C VAL A 118 -12.65 1.90 10.95
N SER A 119 -13.95 2.18 10.78
CA SER A 119 -14.71 1.78 9.59
C SER A 119 -14.16 2.45 8.34
N SER A 120 -13.86 3.75 8.38
CA SER A 120 -13.27 4.47 7.23
C SER A 120 -11.90 3.92 6.83
N LEU A 121 -11.05 3.53 7.79
CA LEU A 121 -9.77 2.86 7.51
C LEU A 121 -9.98 1.49 6.89
N ALA A 122 -10.86 0.67 7.46
CA ALA A 122 -11.11 -0.69 6.98
C ALA A 122 -11.67 -0.71 5.54
N ILE A 123 -12.64 0.17 5.26
CA ILE A 123 -13.19 0.31 3.89
C ILE A 123 -12.09 0.80 2.93
N SER A 124 -11.33 1.81 3.34
CA SER A 124 -10.22 2.31 2.54
C SER A 124 -9.24 1.21 2.18
N PHE A 125 -8.94 0.31 3.12
CA PHE A 125 -8.06 -0.83 2.88
C PHE A 125 -8.65 -1.81 1.85
N VAL A 126 -9.95 -2.12 1.92
CA VAL A 126 -10.62 -2.97 0.93
C VAL A 126 -10.53 -2.34 -0.48
N PHE A 127 -10.87 -1.05 -0.61
CA PHE A 127 -10.77 -0.36 -1.89
C PHE A 127 -9.32 -0.22 -2.39
N ASP A 128 -8.34 -0.14 -1.50
CA ASP A 128 -6.92 -0.14 -1.85
C ASP A 128 -6.47 -1.50 -2.41
N LEU A 129 -6.98 -2.62 -1.87
CA LEU A 129 -6.72 -3.95 -2.44
C LEU A 129 -7.36 -4.11 -3.82
N ILE A 130 -8.60 -3.65 -3.99
CA ILE A 130 -9.28 -3.66 -5.29
C ILE A 130 -8.50 -2.82 -6.31
N ALA A 131 -8.10 -1.61 -5.94
CA ALA A 131 -7.34 -0.71 -6.80
C ALA A 131 -5.98 -1.31 -7.19
N LEU A 132 -5.30 -1.96 -6.25
CA LEU A 132 -4.04 -2.67 -6.51
C LEU A 132 -4.26 -3.82 -7.51
N GLY A 133 -5.30 -4.63 -7.32
CA GLY A 133 -5.65 -5.71 -8.24
C GLY A 133 -5.96 -5.20 -9.65
N VAL A 134 -6.67 -4.08 -9.77
CA VAL A 134 -6.96 -3.42 -11.06
C VAL A 134 -5.66 -2.98 -11.73
N LEU A 135 -4.78 -2.28 -11.01
CA LEU A 135 -3.50 -1.82 -11.57
C LEU A 135 -2.61 -2.97 -12.00
N MET A 136 -2.50 -4.02 -11.18
CA MET A 136 -1.74 -5.22 -11.54
C MET A 136 -2.30 -5.90 -12.78
N SER A 137 -3.63 -6.02 -12.89
CA SER A 137 -4.28 -6.60 -14.07
C SER A 137 -3.97 -5.77 -15.33
N ILE A 138 -4.03 -4.45 -15.24
CA ILE A 138 -3.68 -3.55 -16.37
C ILE A 138 -2.22 -3.76 -16.78
N LEU A 139 -1.28 -3.82 -15.83
CA LEU A 139 0.14 -4.00 -16.13
C LEU A 139 0.42 -5.34 -16.81
N LEU A 140 -0.18 -6.44 -16.33
CA LEU A 140 -0.02 -7.75 -16.92
C LEU A 140 -0.60 -7.82 -18.34
N VAL A 141 -1.74 -7.15 -18.58
CA VAL A 141 -2.33 -7.04 -19.93
C VAL A 141 -1.41 -6.23 -20.85
N LEU A 142 -0.85 -5.11 -20.39
CA LEU A 142 0.09 -4.30 -21.17
C LEU A 142 1.36 -5.10 -21.52
N GLN A 143 1.89 -5.89 -20.59
CA GLN A 143 3.02 -6.78 -20.84
C GLN A 143 2.68 -7.84 -21.90
N ALA A 144 1.51 -8.46 -21.79
CA ALA A 144 1.05 -9.46 -22.75
C ALA A 144 0.87 -8.90 -24.17
N VAL A 145 0.35 -7.67 -24.29
CA VAL A 145 0.19 -6.98 -25.60
C VAL A 145 1.56 -6.55 -26.16
N GLY A 146 2.55 -6.25 -25.30
CA GLY A 146 3.90 -5.91 -25.67
C GLY A 146 4.73 -7.07 -26.26
N GLY A 147 4.20 -8.29 -26.30
CA GLY A 147 4.85 -9.48 -26.86
C GLY A 147 5.48 -10.42 -25.83
N ASP A 148 5.51 -10.04 -24.55
CA ASP A 148 6.08 -10.82 -23.44
C ASP A 148 5.03 -11.74 -22.79
N PHE A 149 4.10 -12.29 -23.58
CA PHE A 149 3.05 -13.11 -23.05
C PHE A 149 3.58 -14.45 -22.51
N GLN A 150 3.33 -14.68 -21.21
CA GLN A 150 3.57 -15.97 -20.56
C GLN A 150 2.23 -16.53 -20.03
N SER A 151 2.00 -17.83 -20.21
CA SER A 151 0.71 -18.46 -19.85
C SER A 151 0.30 -18.29 -18.39
N TRP A 152 1.26 -18.20 -17.47
CA TRP A 152 0.98 -17.94 -16.06
C TRP A 152 0.35 -16.55 -15.81
N MET A 153 0.64 -15.55 -16.68
CA MET A 153 0.06 -14.20 -16.55
C MET A 153 -1.46 -14.23 -16.65
N ALA A 154 -2.01 -15.04 -17.58
CA ALA A 154 -3.45 -15.23 -17.70
C ALA A 154 -4.07 -15.81 -16.41
N GLY A 155 -3.37 -16.76 -15.78
CA GLY A 155 -3.79 -17.34 -14.49
C GLY A 155 -3.80 -16.30 -13.37
N VAL A 156 -2.77 -15.47 -13.27
CA VAL A 156 -2.71 -14.39 -12.27
C VAL A 156 -3.79 -13.35 -12.50
N VAL A 157 -4.00 -12.91 -13.74
CA VAL A 157 -5.09 -11.96 -14.07
C VAL A 157 -6.45 -12.54 -13.71
N LEU A 158 -6.69 -13.82 -14.01
CA LEU A 158 -7.93 -14.49 -13.62
C LEU A 158 -8.12 -14.50 -12.09
N VAL A 159 -7.09 -14.86 -11.33
CA VAL A 159 -7.14 -14.86 -9.86
C VAL A 159 -7.39 -13.45 -9.31
N LEU A 160 -6.75 -12.42 -9.87
CA LEU A 160 -6.98 -11.03 -9.47
C LEU A 160 -8.40 -10.58 -9.78
N ILE A 161 -8.94 -10.91 -10.95
CA ILE A 161 -10.34 -10.62 -11.31
C ILE A 161 -11.30 -11.32 -10.33
N LEU A 162 -11.08 -12.60 -10.05
CA LEU A 162 -11.90 -13.35 -9.09
C LEU A 162 -11.81 -12.75 -7.68
N LEU A 163 -10.62 -12.31 -7.25
CA LEU A 163 -10.42 -11.63 -5.96
C LEU A 163 -11.18 -10.30 -5.93
N ILE A 164 -11.10 -9.50 -6.99
CA ILE A 164 -11.83 -8.23 -7.10
C ILE A 164 -13.35 -8.47 -7.05
N LEU A 165 -13.84 -9.44 -7.80
CA LEU A 165 -15.26 -9.82 -7.78
C LEU A 165 -15.69 -10.34 -6.41
N PHE A 166 -14.84 -11.13 -5.75
CA PHE A 166 -15.06 -11.57 -4.36
C PHE A 166 -15.18 -10.38 -3.42
N LEU A 167 -14.24 -9.43 -3.48
CA LEU A 167 -14.26 -8.25 -2.60
C LEU A 167 -15.48 -7.35 -2.86
N ILE A 168 -15.91 -7.20 -4.11
CA ILE A 168 -17.03 -6.33 -4.46
C ILE A 168 -18.39 -7.01 -4.17
N PHE A 169 -18.55 -8.28 -4.51
CA PHE A 169 -19.86 -8.95 -4.52
C PHE A 169 -20.05 -9.96 -3.40
N LEU A 170 -18.99 -10.68 -3.00
CA LEU A 170 -19.09 -11.76 -2.01
C LEU A 170 -18.60 -11.36 -0.62
N LEU A 171 -17.90 -10.25 -0.46
CA LEU A 171 -17.47 -9.82 0.87
C LEU A 171 -18.68 -9.64 1.81
N TYR A 172 -19.74 -9.02 1.31
CA TYR A 172 -20.99 -8.84 2.06
C TYR A 172 -21.65 -10.18 2.50
N PRO A 173 -22.00 -11.11 1.58
CA PRO A 173 -22.58 -12.38 2.01
C PRO A 173 -21.60 -13.26 2.80
N ALA A 174 -20.29 -13.17 2.54
CA ALA A 174 -19.27 -13.90 3.29
C ALA A 174 -19.19 -13.42 4.75
N THR A 175 -19.21 -12.11 4.99
CA THR A 175 -19.23 -11.55 6.37
C THR A 175 -20.49 -11.95 7.11
N ALA A 176 -21.66 -11.92 6.45
CA ALA A 176 -22.92 -12.37 7.01
C ALA A 176 -22.88 -13.87 7.37
N LEU A 177 -22.28 -14.70 6.51
CA LEU A 177 -22.10 -16.13 6.79
C LEU A 177 -21.16 -16.38 7.95
N VAL A 178 -19.99 -15.73 7.96
CA VAL A 178 -18.99 -15.83 9.05
C VAL A 178 -19.61 -15.41 10.39
N ASN A 179 -20.36 -14.29 10.42
CA ASN A 179 -21.05 -13.83 11.62
C ASN A 179 -22.12 -14.80 12.09
N ARG A 180 -22.84 -15.44 11.16
CA ARG A 180 -23.85 -16.48 11.50
C ARG A 180 -23.17 -17.71 12.10
N VAL A 181 -22.02 -18.12 11.57
CA VAL A 181 -21.24 -19.26 12.11
C VAL A 181 -20.68 -18.92 13.48
N ILE A 182 -20.04 -17.74 13.64
CA ILE A 182 -19.49 -17.30 14.94
C ILE A 182 -20.60 -17.14 15.97
N GLY A 183 -21.77 -16.62 15.56
CA GLY A 183 -22.94 -16.47 16.44
C GLY A 183 -23.52 -17.80 16.95
N ARG A 184 -23.31 -18.92 16.21
CA ARG A 184 -23.73 -20.26 16.63
C ARG A 184 -22.76 -20.94 17.61
N ILE A 185 -21.52 -20.48 17.69
CA ILE A 185 -20.48 -21.10 18.51
C ILE A 185 -20.15 -20.17 19.68
N ALA A 186 -20.78 -20.41 20.84
CA ALA A 186 -20.64 -19.55 22.02
C ALA A 186 -19.19 -19.36 22.51
N TRP A 187 -18.32 -20.33 22.28
CA TRP A 187 -16.90 -20.24 22.62
C TRP A 187 -16.13 -19.24 21.72
N LEU A 188 -16.49 -19.15 20.42
CA LEU A 188 -15.88 -18.21 19.49
C LEU A 188 -16.30 -16.75 19.74
N GLN A 189 -17.40 -16.50 20.46
CA GLN A 189 -17.83 -15.14 20.80
C GLN A 189 -16.96 -14.48 21.87
N ARG A 190 -16.18 -15.29 22.63
CA ARG A 190 -15.29 -14.79 23.67
C ARG A 190 -13.87 -14.63 23.13
N GLY A 191 -13.26 -13.44 23.26
CA GLY A 191 -11.88 -13.18 22.88
C GLY A 191 -11.68 -12.56 21.49
N LEU A 192 -10.65 -12.97 20.79
CA LEU A 192 -10.24 -12.41 19.49
C LEU A 192 -11.31 -12.60 18.40
N ALA A 193 -11.97 -13.76 18.36
CA ALA A 193 -13.00 -14.04 17.36
C ALA A 193 -14.22 -13.12 17.46
N GLY A 194 -14.63 -12.74 18.67
CA GLY A 194 -15.68 -11.73 18.87
C GLY A 194 -15.28 -10.34 18.37
N LYS A 195 -14.01 -9.95 18.55
CA LYS A 195 -13.47 -8.68 18.02
C LYS A 195 -13.45 -8.69 16.49
N VAL A 196 -13.04 -9.81 15.88
CA VAL A 196 -13.03 -9.99 14.42
C VAL A 196 -14.47 -9.95 13.87
N SER A 197 -15.42 -10.64 14.50
CA SER A 197 -16.85 -10.61 14.12
C SER A 197 -17.40 -9.18 14.13
N ASN A 198 -17.15 -8.43 15.20
CA ASN A 198 -17.58 -7.04 15.30
C ASN A 198 -16.94 -6.14 14.24
N LEU A 199 -15.67 -6.35 13.91
CA LEU A 199 -14.99 -5.62 12.84
C LEU A 199 -15.64 -5.94 11.47
N LEU A 200 -15.88 -7.21 11.18
CA LEU A 200 -16.54 -7.65 9.95
C LEU A 200 -17.94 -7.06 9.81
N LEU A 201 -18.74 -7.06 10.86
CA LEU A 201 -20.07 -6.42 10.86
C LEU A 201 -20.00 -4.91 10.57
N ARG A 202 -18.98 -4.24 11.07
CA ARG A 202 -18.78 -2.81 10.80
C ARG A 202 -18.40 -2.55 9.35
N ILE A 203 -17.48 -3.35 8.82
CA ILE A 203 -17.09 -3.28 7.39
C ILE A 203 -18.32 -3.51 6.50
N GLU A 204 -19.12 -4.53 6.82
CA GLU A 204 -20.35 -4.86 6.11
C GLU A 204 -21.33 -3.66 6.09
N ARG A 205 -21.66 -3.10 7.26
CA ARG A 205 -22.55 -1.94 7.35
C ARG A 205 -22.01 -0.74 6.56
N ALA A 206 -20.76 -0.43 6.73
CA ALA A 206 -20.16 0.71 6.07
C ALA A 206 -20.04 0.54 4.53
N LEU A 207 -19.88 -0.71 4.03
CA LEU A 207 -19.97 -1.01 2.60
C LEU A 207 -21.42 -0.87 2.10
N ASP A 208 -22.40 -1.33 2.87
CA ASP A 208 -23.81 -1.19 2.53
C ASP A 208 -24.24 0.29 2.51
N ASP A 209 -23.84 1.07 3.50
CA ASP A 209 -24.08 2.51 3.56
C ASP A 209 -23.43 3.24 2.37
N SER A 210 -22.22 2.86 1.99
CA SER A 210 -21.53 3.41 0.81
C SER A 210 -22.24 3.05 -0.50
N ARG A 211 -22.81 1.84 -0.60
CA ARG A 211 -23.63 1.42 -1.75
C ARG A 211 -24.94 2.20 -1.81
N LYS A 212 -25.66 2.30 -0.70
CA LYS A 212 -26.92 3.05 -0.61
C LYS A 212 -26.72 4.53 -0.92
N ALA A 213 -25.60 5.12 -0.47
CA ALA A 213 -25.21 6.48 -0.79
C ALA A 213 -24.76 6.68 -2.24
N GLY A 214 -24.60 5.62 -3.05
CA GLY A 214 -24.16 5.70 -4.45
C GLY A 214 -22.72 6.18 -4.64
N ILE A 215 -21.87 6.13 -3.60
CA ILE A 215 -20.51 6.68 -3.63
C ILE A 215 -19.43 5.63 -4.00
N THR A 216 -19.79 4.36 -4.14
CA THR A 216 -18.85 3.24 -4.38
C THR A 216 -17.95 3.49 -5.59
N GLY A 217 -18.50 3.98 -6.71
CA GLY A 217 -17.72 4.28 -7.91
C GLY A 217 -16.70 5.41 -7.68
N ARG A 218 -17.09 6.44 -6.93
CA ARG A 218 -16.19 7.55 -6.57
C ARG A 218 -15.07 7.08 -5.62
N LEU A 219 -15.40 6.21 -4.65
CA LEU A 219 -14.41 5.60 -3.75
C LEU A 219 -13.40 4.76 -4.52
N LEU A 220 -13.86 3.97 -5.49
CA LEU A 220 -13.00 3.19 -6.36
C LEU A 220 -12.08 4.09 -7.19
N GLY A 221 -12.62 5.11 -7.85
CA GLY A 221 -11.84 6.07 -8.63
C GLY A 221 -10.78 6.78 -7.80
N LEU A 222 -11.14 7.25 -6.58
CA LEU A 222 -10.18 7.85 -5.66
C LEU A 222 -9.10 6.84 -5.23
N SER A 223 -9.45 5.58 -4.99
CA SER A 223 -8.49 4.55 -4.59
C SER A 223 -7.51 4.19 -5.71
N VAL A 224 -8.00 4.09 -6.94
CA VAL A 224 -7.13 3.93 -8.12
C VAL A 224 -6.22 5.15 -8.28
N GLY A 225 -6.75 6.36 -8.13
CA GLY A 225 -5.95 7.58 -8.17
C GLY A 225 -4.87 7.66 -7.09
N VAL A 226 -5.18 7.25 -5.84
CA VAL A 226 -4.21 7.15 -4.73
C VAL A 226 -3.07 6.20 -5.09
N ARG A 227 -3.39 5.01 -5.63
CA ARG A 227 -2.39 4.02 -6.03
C ARG A 227 -1.58 4.47 -7.23
N ALA A 228 -2.24 5.03 -8.26
CA ALA A 228 -1.57 5.56 -9.44
C ALA A 228 -0.59 6.69 -9.06
N ALA A 229 -1.02 7.66 -8.25
CA ALA A 229 -0.15 8.73 -7.79
C ALA A 229 1.05 8.21 -6.97
N LYS A 230 0.83 7.19 -6.11
CA LYS A 230 1.90 6.56 -5.34
C LYS A 230 2.94 5.92 -6.25
N TYR A 231 2.51 5.04 -7.15
CA TYR A 231 3.44 4.32 -8.02
C TYR A 231 4.08 5.21 -9.07
N PHE A 232 3.37 6.24 -9.55
CA PHE A 232 3.97 7.26 -10.39
C PHE A 232 5.12 7.99 -9.68
N GLY A 233 4.90 8.40 -8.43
CA GLY A 233 5.96 9.04 -7.64
C GLY A 233 7.17 8.12 -7.43
N LEU A 234 6.94 6.86 -7.03
CA LEU A 234 8.02 5.88 -6.86
C LEU A 234 8.74 5.59 -8.18
N TYR A 235 8.01 5.51 -9.28
CA TYR A 235 8.59 5.36 -10.61
C TYR A 235 9.48 6.55 -10.98
N CYS A 236 9.05 7.78 -10.70
CA CYS A 236 9.89 8.97 -10.92
C CYS A 236 11.20 8.90 -10.12
N LEU A 237 11.15 8.49 -8.85
CA LEU A 237 12.37 8.29 -8.05
C LEU A 237 13.27 7.22 -8.66
N PHE A 238 12.71 6.09 -9.08
CA PHE A 238 13.46 5.02 -9.72
C PHE A 238 14.15 5.50 -11.00
N VAL A 239 13.42 6.17 -11.89
CA VAL A 239 13.98 6.71 -13.13
C VAL A 239 15.08 7.73 -12.85
N GLY A 240 14.90 8.57 -11.82
CA GLY A 240 15.92 9.53 -11.39
C GLY A 240 17.22 8.85 -10.95
N VAL A 241 17.15 7.70 -10.29
CA VAL A 241 18.32 6.88 -9.95
C VAL A 241 18.86 6.18 -11.19
N ALA A 242 17.98 5.53 -11.97
CA ALA A 242 18.36 4.76 -13.16
C ALA A 242 19.04 5.62 -14.24
N ALA A 243 18.77 6.93 -14.29
CA ALA A 243 19.44 7.86 -15.18
C ALA A 243 20.98 7.90 -15.01
N GLN A 244 21.48 7.45 -13.86
CA GLN A 244 22.92 7.33 -13.57
C GLN A 244 23.51 5.99 -14.04
N PHE A 245 22.65 5.03 -14.40
CA PHE A 245 23.05 3.66 -14.76
C PHE A 245 22.42 3.29 -16.11
N PRO A 246 23.13 3.56 -17.23
CA PRO A 246 22.59 3.35 -18.60
C PRO A 246 22.12 1.92 -18.89
N GLU A 247 22.64 0.95 -18.15
CA GLU A 247 22.29 -0.47 -18.29
C GLU A 247 20.95 -0.85 -17.64
N MET A 248 20.41 0.03 -16.78
CA MET A 248 19.14 -0.24 -16.09
C MET A 248 17.95 0.06 -17.00
N SER A 249 17.06 -0.93 -17.13
CA SER A 249 15.79 -0.73 -17.84
C SER A 249 14.89 0.23 -17.06
N THR A 250 14.35 1.22 -17.78
CA THR A 250 13.35 2.16 -17.26
C THR A 250 11.93 1.85 -17.75
N SER A 251 11.73 0.67 -18.35
CA SER A 251 10.41 0.26 -18.85
C SER A 251 9.40 0.18 -17.70
N ILE A 252 8.26 0.85 -17.85
CA ILE A 252 7.16 0.84 -16.87
C ILE A 252 6.72 -0.60 -16.57
N ALA A 253 6.64 -1.45 -17.60
CA ALA A 253 6.20 -2.83 -17.48
C ALA A 253 7.12 -3.69 -16.60
N GLN A 254 8.40 -3.36 -16.51
CA GLN A 254 9.38 -4.07 -15.67
C GLN A 254 9.51 -3.43 -14.28
N VAL A 255 9.52 -2.12 -14.20
CA VAL A 255 9.77 -1.38 -12.95
C VAL A 255 8.59 -1.43 -12.01
N LEU A 256 7.35 -1.24 -12.51
CA LEU A 256 6.17 -1.20 -11.62
C LEU A 256 5.91 -2.51 -10.87
N PRO A 257 6.00 -3.71 -11.49
CA PRO A 257 5.89 -4.96 -10.74
C PRO A 257 6.94 -5.10 -9.63
N ALA A 258 8.18 -4.67 -9.88
CA ALA A 258 9.24 -4.67 -8.87
C ALA A 258 8.91 -3.73 -7.69
N LEU A 259 8.42 -2.52 -7.96
CA LEU A 259 7.99 -1.57 -6.92
C LEU A 259 6.79 -2.09 -6.12
N ILE A 260 5.83 -2.74 -6.77
CA ILE A 260 4.66 -3.31 -6.10
C ILE A 260 5.07 -4.49 -5.22
N SER A 261 5.98 -5.36 -5.69
CA SER A 261 6.47 -6.49 -4.90
C SER A 261 7.29 -6.03 -3.69
N ALA A 262 8.10 -4.99 -3.84
CA ALA A 262 8.83 -4.36 -2.74
C ALA A 262 7.87 -3.81 -1.67
N GLU A 263 6.79 -3.14 -2.09
CA GLU A 263 5.74 -2.68 -1.17
C GLU A 263 5.01 -3.84 -0.48
N ALA A 264 4.73 -4.91 -1.20
CA ALA A 264 4.11 -6.10 -0.60
C ALA A 264 5.01 -6.69 0.49
N GLY A 265 6.32 -6.77 0.26
CA GLY A 265 7.31 -7.15 1.26
C GLY A 265 7.30 -6.24 2.50
N ALA A 266 7.30 -4.93 2.29
CA ALA A 266 7.22 -3.94 3.37
C ALA A 266 5.88 -3.97 4.14
N SER A 267 4.83 -4.51 3.52
CA SER A 267 3.51 -4.65 4.13
C SER A 267 3.37 -5.86 5.04
N LEU A 268 4.34 -6.77 5.04
CA LEU A 268 4.36 -7.92 5.94
C LEU A 268 4.43 -7.44 7.40
N PRO A 269 3.77 -8.15 8.34
CA PRO A 269 3.75 -7.78 9.75
C PRO A 269 5.08 -8.09 10.46
N VAL A 270 6.20 -7.86 9.78
CA VAL A 270 7.54 -7.94 10.35
C VAL A 270 7.82 -6.62 11.07
N PRO A 271 8.28 -6.64 12.33
CA PRO A 271 8.56 -5.43 13.08
C PRO A 271 9.87 -4.77 12.60
N ALA A 272 9.88 -4.31 11.34
CA ALA A 272 10.98 -3.55 10.77
C ALA A 272 10.78 -2.05 11.02
N PHE A 273 11.85 -1.34 11.38
CA PHE A 273 11.82 0.11 11.54
C PHE A 273 11.84 0.76 10.15
N MET A 274 10.86 1.63 9.86
CA MET A 274 10.70 2.31 8.56
C MET A 274 10.64 1.36 7.34
N GLY A 275 10.35 0.07 7.54
CA GLY A 275 10.31 -0.93 6.47
C GLY A 275 11.67 -1.35 5.90
N PHE A 276 12.78 -0.86 6.47
CA PHE A 276 14.13 -1.23 6.01
C PHE A 276 14.35 -2.75 6.08
N GLY A 277 14.94 -3.30 5.04
CA GLY A 277 15.20 -4.72 4.86
C GLY A 277 14.00 -5.49 4.29
N THR A 278 12.77 -5.18 4.68
CA THR A 278 11.57 -5.88 4.15
C THR A 278 11.16 -5.35 2.77
N TYR A 279 11.37 -4.06 2.52
CA TYR A 279 11.12 -3.44 1.22
C TYR A 279 12.09 -3.97 0.17
N GLU A 280 13.36 -4.01 0.50
CA GLU A 280 14.43 -4.51 -0.35
C GLU A 280 14.28 -6.03 -0.61
N ALA A 281 14.00 -6.80 0.43
CA ALA A 281 13.78 -8.25 0.30
C ALA A 281 12.57 -8.58 -0.60
N GLY A 282 11.50 -7.78 -0.57
CA GLY A 282 10.34 -7.93 -1.45
C GLY A 282 10.63 -7.56 -2.91
N GLY A 283 11.49 -6.57 -3.15
CA GLY A 283 11.84 -6.10 -4.49
C GLY A 283 12.92 -6.92 -5.20
N THR A 284 13.87 -7.47 -4.44
CA THR A 284 15.05 -8.17 -4.97
C THR A 284 14.73 -9.30 -5.95
N PRO A 285 13.80 -10.26 -5.65
CA PRO A 285 13.52 -11.37 -6.56
C PRO A 285 13.01 -10.89 -7.93
N VAL A 286 12.15 -9.88 -7.95
CA VAL A 286 11.56 -9.35 -9.18
C VAL A 286 12.58 -8.51 -9.95
N SER A 287 13.42 -7.75 -9.25
CA SER A 287 14.49 -6.98 -9.85
C SER A 287 15.52 -7.87 -10.57
N TYR A 288 15.92 -8.98 -9.94
CA TYR A 288 16.83 -9.93 -10.57
C TYR A 288 16.25 -10.60 -11.82
N THR A 289 14.94 -10.89 -11.83
CA THR A 289 14.32 -11.58 -12.97
C THR A 289 13.96 -10.64 -14.13
N HIS A 290 13.73 -9.36 -13.87
CA HIS A 290 13.18 -8.43 -14.84
C HIS A 290 14.10 -7.26 -15.19
N LEU A 291 15.05 -6.90 -14.34
CA LEU A 291 15.92 -5.73 -14.52
C LEU A 291 17.37 -6.08 -14.85
N THR A 292 17.81 -7.33 -14.64
CA THR A 292 19.10 -7.80 -15.09
C THR A 292 19.04 -8.18 -16.57
N LEU A 293 20.03 -7.71 -17.34
CA LEU A 293 20.17 -8.06 -18.75
C LEU A 293 20.20 -9.58 -18.94
N PRO A 294 19.63 -10.11 -20.04
CA PRO A 294 19.87 -11.49 -20.41
C PRO A 294 21.39 -11.65 -20.58
N THR A 295 21.98 -12.48 -19.75
CA THR A 295 23.34 -12.97 -19.96
C THR A 295 23.35 -13.67 -21.30
N SER A 296 23.90 -13.00 -22.29
CA SER A 296 24.17 -13.54 -23.64
C SER A 296 25.01 -14.80 -23.61
#